data_186f3774db8afca3e7d6e81bc2699c4e
#
_entry.id   186f3774db8afca3e7d6e81bc2699c4e
#
_cell.length_a   1.000
_cell.length_b   1.000
_cell.length_c   1.000
_cell.angle_alpha   90.00
_cell.angle_beta   90.00
_cell.angle_gamma   90.00
#
_symmetry.space_group_name_H-M   'P 1'
#
loop_
_entity.id
_entity.type
_entity.pdbx_description
1 polymer ?
#
loop_
_entity_poly.entity_id
_entity_poly.type
_entity_poly.pdbx_seq_one_letter_code
_entity_poly.pdbx_strand_id
1 'polypeptide(L)'
;GTANVAVNSAIAVLLDEGESLSYTASPAPAASAAAQTASEPTTAAQAPISVQVVEHDLPVGTAFKSLTVREAIREAMSEEMRSDETVYLMGEEVAEYQGAYKISQGMLDEFGPKRVIDTPITEHGFAGIAVGAAFGGLRPIVEFMTFNFAMQAIDQIINSAAKTLYMSGGQMGCPIVFRGANGAAARVGAQHSQDYAAWFMQVPGLKVAMPYAASDAKGLMKTAIRDDNPVIFLENEIVYGRSFEVPKVEDFVLPIGKARVVREGTDVTLVSYSITMGLIIQAADALAKDGISAEVIDLRSHHPLNT
;
A
#
# COMPACT_ATOMS: atom_id res chain seq x y z
N GLY A 1 -39.08 7.98 -3.68
CA GLY A 1 -38.23 8.09 -2.51
C GLY A 1 -37.99 9.55 -2.16
N THR A 2 -37.83 9.86 -0.89
CA THR A 2 -37.55 11.22 -0.40
C THR A 2 -36.05 11.49 -0.55
N ALA A 3 -35.71 12.54 -1.30
CA ALA A 3 -34.30 12.97 -1.42
C ALA A 3 -33.94 13.91 -0.25
N ASN A 4 -32.65 13.98 0.09
CA ASN A 4 -32.08 14.88 1.12
C ASN A 4 -32.64 14.66 2.54
N VAL A 5 -32.78 13.42 2.96
CA VAL A 5 -33.13 13.10 4.34
C VAL A 5 -31.95 13.45 5.26
N ALA A 6 -32.22 14.24 6.31
CA ALA A 6 -31.17 14.65 7.25
C ALA A 6 -30.55 13.44 7.98
N VAL A 7 -29.26 13.52 8.30
CA VAL A 7 -28.57 12.50 9.10
C VAL A 7 -29.29 12.35 10.45
N ASN A 8 -29.47 11.11 10.92
CA ASN A 8 -30.24 10.73 12.13
C ASN A 8 -31.76 10.93 12.03
N SER A 9 -32.30 11.12 10.83
CA SER A 9 -33.77 11.03 10.63
C SER A 9 -34.21 9.57 10.63
N ALA A 10 -35.34 9.27 11.27
CA ALA A 10 -35.95 7.97 11.16
C ALA A 10 -36.40 7.70 9.72
N ILE A 11 -35.89 6.64 9.09
CA ILE A 11 -36.18 6.28 7.69
C ILE A 11 -37.12 5.08 7.56
N ALA A 12 -37.29 4.33 8.65
CA ALA A 12 -38.21 3.21 8.74
C ALA A 12 -38.63 2.99 10.20
N VAL A 13 -39.81 2.41 10.39
CA VAL A 13 -40.29 1.95 11.68
C VAL A 13 -40.66 0.47 11.53
N LEU A 14 -40.13 -0.37 12.40
CA LEU A 14 -40.52 -1.80 12.48
C LEU A 14 -41.72 -1.91 13.42
N LEU A 15 -42.74 -2.61 12.99
CA LEU A 15 -43.95 -2.87 13.75
C LEU A 15 -44.09 -4.38 13.94
N ASP A 16 -44.50 -4.81 15.11
CA ASP A 16 -44.90 -6.19 15.35
C ASP A 16 -46.30 -6.45 14.77
N GLU A 17 -46.65 -7.72 14.57
CA GLU A 17 -47.90 -8.13 14.00
C GLU A 17 -49.06 -7.65 14.89
N GLY A 18 -49.93 -6.73 14.37
CA GLY A 18 -51.05 -6.12 15.09
C GLY A 18 -50.78 -4.73 15.69
N GLU A 19 -49.54 -4.22 15.59
CA GLU A 19 -49.24 -2.83 15.98
C GLU A 19 -49.69 -1.83 14.91
N SER A 20 -50.24 -0.71 15.35
CA SER A 20 -50.55 0.43 14.50
C SER A 20 -49.54 1.54 14.64
N LEU A 21 -49.20 2.20 13.52
CA LEU A 21 -48.20 3.27 13.47
C LEU A 21 -48.67 4.47 14.32
N SER A 22 -48.13 4.59 15.53
CA SER A 22 -48.34 5.71 16.45
C SER A 22 -47.16 6.68 16.49
N TYR A 23 -46.28 6.64 15.45
CA TYR A 23 -45.12 7.50 15.37
C TYR A 23 -45.51 8.90 14.94
N THR A 24 -45.56 9.83 15.88
CA THR A 24 -45.47 11.26 15.60
C THR A 24 -44.01 11.64 15.53
N ALA A 25 -43.58 12.05 14.31
CA ALA A 25 -42.22 12.57 14.16
C ALA A 25 -42.00 13.72 15.16
N SER A 26 -41.17 13.48 16.17
CA SER A 26 -40.67 14.56 17.02
C SER A 26 -39.94 15.53 16.11
N PRO A 27 -40.20 16.85 16.18
CA PRO A 27 -39.41 17.80 15.42
C PRO A 27 -37.94 17.57 15.80
N ALA A 28 -37.11 17.34 14.78
CA ALA A 28 -35.69 17.23 14.98
C ALA A 28 -35.23 18.42 15.81
N PRO A 29 -34.41 18.22 16.86
CA PRO A 29 -33.82 19.35 17.58
C PRO A 29 -33.17 20.23 16.52
N ALA A 30 -33.53 21.53 16.51
CA ALA A 30 -32.93 22.51 15.61
C ALA A 30 -31.44 22.32 15.65
N ALA A 31 -30.88 21.86 14.56
CA ALA A 31 -29.45 21.70 14.42
C ALA A 31 -28.84 23.08 14.71
N SER A 32 -28.27 23.24 15.87
CA SER A 32 -27.29 24.31 16.09
C SER A 32 -26.32 24.17 14.93
N ALA A 33 -26.31 25.17 14.06
CA ALA A 33 -25.38 25.28 12.97
C ALA A 33 -23.98 25.58 13.53
N ALA A 34 -23.42 24.62 14.21
CA ALA A 34 -22.01 24.40 14.22
C ALA A 34 -21.76 23.59 12.94
N ALA A 35 -21.51 24.32 11.86
CA ALA A 35 -20.81 23.76 10.72
C ALA A 35 -19.53 23.11 11.27
N GLN A 36 -19.61 21.82 11.57
CA GLN A 36 -18.40 21.00 11.52
C GLN A 36 -18.06 20.97 10.04
N THR A 37 -17.33 22.03 9.61
CA THR A 37 -16.38 21.84 8.55
C THR A 37 -15.66 20.56 8.94
N ALA A 38 -15.85 19.48 8.15
CA ALA A 38 -14.94 18.38 8.15
C ALA A 38 -13.57 19.04 7.93
N SER A 39 -12.86 19.30 9.02
CA SER A 39 -11.47 19.62 8.95
C SER A 39 -10.88 18.36 8.31
N GLU A 40 -10.46 18.49 7.05
CA GLU A 40 -9.41 17.64 6.54
C GLU A 40 -8.45 17.45 7.69
N PRO A 41 -8.01 16.21 8.01
CA PRO A 41 -7.03 16.05 9.05
C PRO A 41 -5.85 16.93 8.62
N THR A 42 -5.71 18.07 9.27
CA THR A 42 -4.51 18.85 9.20
C THR A 42 -3.48 17.94 9.82
N THR A 43 -2.88 17.11 9.00
CA THR A 43 -1.59 16.52 9.28
C THR A 43 -0.71 17.75 9.48
N ALA A 44 -0.49 18.13 10.74
CA ALA A 44 0.55 19.05 11.07
C ALA A 44 1.75 18.56 10.28
N ALA A 45 2.25 19.40 9.36
CA ALA A 45 3.41 19.07 8.57
C ALA A 45 4.51 18.73 9.57
N GLN A 46 4.70 17.42 9.80
CA GLN A 46 5.84 16.96 10.57
C GLN A 46 7.03 17.40 9.74
N ALA A 47 7.95 18.11 10.39
CA ALA A 47 9.20 18.49 9.76
C ALA A 47 9.75 17.27 9.03
N PRO A 48 10.25 17.41 7.80
CA PRO A 48 10.75 16.27 7.04
C PRO A 48 11.74 15.52 7.91
N ILE A 49 11.45 14.26 8.20
CA ILE A 49 12.40 13.38 8.88
C ILE A 49 13.52 13.22 7.86
N SER A 50 14.63 13.94 8.08
CA SER A 50 15.82 13.78 7.25
C SER A 50 16.45 12.43 7.58
N VAL A 51 15.83 11.37 7.07
CA VAL A 51 16.51 10.07 6.97
C VAL A 51 17.53 10.29 5.86
N GLN A 52 18.78 10.48 6.25
CA GLN A 52 19.86 10.46 5.27
C GLN A 52 19.87 9.07 4.64
N VAL A 53 19.45 9.02 3.37
CA VAL A 53 19.52 7.82 2.57
C VAL A 53 21.00 7.61 2.22
N VAL A 54 21.75 6.98 3.10
CA VAL A 54 23.08 6.46 2.76
C VAL A 54 22.84 5.12 2.06
N GLU A 55 22.52 5.17 0.79
CA GLU A 55 22.67 4.00 -0.07
C GLU A 55 24.12 3.99 -0.52
N HIS A 56 24.88 3.03 -0.05
CA HIS A 56 26.31 2.90 -0.30
C HIS A 56 26.68 2.79 -1.79
N ASP A 57 25.69 2.54 -2.68
CA ASP A 57 25.88 2.27 -4.09
C ASP A 57 25.43 3.43 -5.02
N LEU A 58 25.07 4.60 -4.48
CA LEU A 58 24.71 5.73 -5.33
C LEU A 58 25.93 6.43 -5.90
N PRO A 59 25.91 6.86 -7.20
CA PRO A 59 26.98 7.64 -7.78
C PRO A 59 27.28 8.90 -6.97
N VAL A 60 28.56 9.25 -6.84
CA VAL A 60 28.97 10.49 -6.17
C VAL A 60 28.35 11.70 -6.87
N GLY A 61 27.71 12.58 -6.10
CA GLY A 61 27.02 13.75 -6.65
C GLY A 61 25.58 13.51 -7.12
N THR A 62 24.98 12.35 -6.77
CA THR A 62 23.57 12.07 -7.06
C THR A 62 22.68 13.19 -6.49
N ALA A 63 21.87 13.79 -7.34
CA ALA A 63 20.84 14.73 -6.95
C ALA A 63 19.63 14.00 -6.38
N PHE A 64 18.93 14.63 -5.44
CA PHE A 64 17.72 14.09 -4.83
C PHE A 64 16.51 14.98 -5.16
N LYS A 65 15.32 14.41 -5.04
CA LYS A 65 14.04 15.11 -5.03
C LYS A 65 13.20 14.62 -3.86
N SER A 66 12.42 15.53 -3.29
CA SER A 66 11.47 15.15 -2.24
C SER A 66 10.20 14.59 -2.89
N LEU A 67 9.78 13.41 -2.48
CA LEU A 67 8.52 12.77 -2.88
C LEU A 67 7.82 12.21 -1.65
N THR A 68 6.50 12.26 -1.67
CA THR A 68 5.70 11.44 -0.75
C THR A 68 5.79 9.97 -1.15
N VAL A 69 5.50 9.06 -0.21
CA VAL A 69 5.49 7.61 -0.50
C VAL A 69 4.50 7.28 -1.62
N ARG A 70 3.28 7.90 -1.62
CA ARG A 70 2.30 7.69 -2.69
C ARG A 70 2.81 8.13 -4.07
N GLU A 71 3.49 9.27 -4.14
CA GLU A 71 4.08 9.77 -5.39
C GLU A 71 5.20 8.86 -5.88
N ALA A 72 6.02 8.34 -4.97
CA ALA A 72 7.10 7.43 -5.28
C ALA A 72 6.59 6.09 -5.86
N ILE A 73 5.52 5.54 -5.30
CA ILE A 73 4.85 4.32 -5.81
C ILE A 73 4.25 4.61 -7.19
N ARG A 74 3.53 5.74 -7.35
CA ARG A 74 2.95 6.15 -8.63
C ARG A 74 4.02 6.31 -9.71
N GLU A 75 5.12 7.01 -9.40
CA GLU A 75 6.22 7.17 -10.35
C GLU A 75 6.81 5.82 -10.76
N ALA A 76 7.04 4.91 -9.81
CA ALA A 76 7.54 3.58 -10.10
C ALA A 76 6.63 2.82 -11.07
N MET A 77 5.34 2.76 -10.79
CA MET A 77 4.36 2.11 -11.68
C MET A 77 4.32 2.77 -13.05
N SER A 78 4.29 4.11 -13.10
CA SER A 78 4.24 4.85 -14.37
C SER A 78 5.52 4.65 -15.20
N GLU A 79 6.69 4.64 -14.57
CA GLU A 79 7.96 4.38 -15.26
C GLU A 79 7.97 2.97 -15.87
N GLU A 80 7.53 1.95 -15.15
CA GLU A 80 7.47 0.58 -15.66
C GLU A 80 6.40 0.42 -16.75
N MET A 81 5.25 1.06 -16.62
CA MET A 81 4.22 1.05 -17.65
C MET A 81 4.65 1.79 -18.94
N ARG A 82 5.53 2.77 -18.87
CA ARG A 82 6.10 3.42 -20.06
C ARG A 82 7.11 2.53 -20.78
N SER A 83 7.87 1.74 -20.01
CA SER A 83 8.95 0.91 -20.54
C SER A 83 8.47 -0.46 -21.05
N ASP A 84 7.36 -0.97 -20.53
CA ASP A 84 6.82 -2.29 -20.87
C ASP A 84 5.30 -2.23 -21.08
N GLU A 85 4.86 -2.54 -22.30
CA GLU A 85 3.45 -2.52 -22.70
C GLU A 85 2.64 -3.65 -22.03
N THR A 86 3.27 -4.66 -21.49
CA THR A 86 2.61 -5.78 -20.78
C THR A 86 2.22 -5.43 -19.36
N VAL A 87 2.81 -4.36 -18.77
CA VAL A 87 2.49 -3.88 -17.42
C VAL A 87 1.20 -3.08 -17.44
N TYR A 88 0.25 -3.40 -16.58
CA TYR A 88 -1.00 -2.66 -16.43
C TYR A 88 -1.49 -2.67 -14.98
N LEU A 89 -2.29 -1.67 -14.62
CA LEU A 89 -2.89 -1.53 -13.29
C LEU A 89 -4.37 -1.90 -13.34
N MET A 90 -4.83 -2.71 -12.39
CA MET A 90 -6.25 -2.98 -12.19
C MET A 90 -6.61 -3.06 -10.70
N GLY A 91 -7.85 -2.75 -10.41
CA GLY A 91 -8.39 -2.78 -9.06
C GLY A 91 -9.66 -1.94 -8.95
N GLU A 92 -10.19 -1.82 -7.75
CA GLU A 92 -11.37 -1.03 -7.47
C GLU A 92 -11.04 0.46 -7.45
N GLU A 93 -11.76 1.27 -8.25
CA GLU A 93 -11.63 2.74 -8.27
C GLU A 93 -10.21 3.26 -8.63
N VAL A 94 -9.38 2.43 -9.28
CA VAL A 94 -7.99 2.82 -9.62
C VAL A 94 -7.92 3.75 -10.83
N ALA A 95 -8.92 3.73 -11.72
CA ALA A 95 -8.98 4.52 -12.95
C ALA A 95 -9.71 5.85 -12.74
N GLU A 96 -11.03 5.86 -12.82
CA GLU A 96 -11.84 7.10 -12.81
C GLU A 96 -11.71 7.86 -11.48
N TYR A 97 -11.74 7.17 -10.36
CA TYR A 97 -11.58 7.79 -9.04
C TYR A 97 -10.11 8.04 -8.68
N GLN A 98 -9.15 7.49 -9.43
CA GLN A 98 -7.70 7.66 -9.24
C GLN A 98 -7.19 7.07 -7.92
N GLY A 99 -7.81 5.97 -7.47
CA GLY A 99 -7.51 5.27 -6.23
C GLY A 99 -8.06 5.95 -4.97
N ALA A 100 -8.41 5.14 -3.97
CA ALA A 100 -8.90 5.64 -2.68
C ALA A 100 -7.86 6.55 -1.99
N TYR A 101 -6.57 6.25 -2.13
CA TYR A 101 -5.47 7.01 -1.57
C TYR A 101 -4.73 7.88 -2.60
N LYS A 102 -5.29 8.03 -3.82
CA LYS A 102 -4.72 8.85 -4.92
C LYS A 102 -3.33 8.42 -5.37
N ILE A 103 -3.05 7.12 -5.28
CA ILE A 103 -1.77 6.57 -5.75
C ILE A 103 -1.75 6.50 -7.28
N SER A 104 -2.89 6.16 -7.91
CA SER A 104 -3.01 6.08 -9.38
C SER A 104 -3.42 7.40 -10.05
N GLN A 105 -3.30 8.52 -9.35
CA GLN A 105 -3.69 9.84 -9.88
C GLN A 105 -3.00 10.18 -11.20
N GLY A 106 -3.82 10.48 -12.24
CA GLY A 106 -3.36 10.84 -13.58
C GLY A 106 -2.95 9.66 -14.46
N MET A 107 -2.91 8.44 -13.93
CA MET A 107 -2.46 7.27 -14.72
C MET A 107 -3.47 6.88 -15.81
N LEU A 108 -4.78 7.02 -15.58
CA LEU A 108 -5.79 6.78 -16.61
C LEU A 108 -5.62 7.71 -17.80
N ASP A 109 -5.34 9.00 -17.55
CA ASP A 109 -5.14 10.00 -18.60
C ASP A 109 -3.88 9.68 -19.44
N GLU A 110 -2.84 9.15 -18.80
CA GLU A 110 -1.58 8.84 -19.48
C GLU A 110 -1.62 7.52 -20.26
N PHE A 111 -2.17 6.45 -19.65
CA PHE A 111 -2.07 5.08 -20.20
C PHE A 111 -3.37 4.57 -20.83
N GLY A 112 -4.47 5.24 -20.58
CA GLY A 112 -5.79 4.89 -21.11
C GLY A 112 -6.48 3.69 -20.43
N PRO A 113 -7.76 3.45 -20.76
CA PRO A 113 -8.62 2.48 -20.06
C PRO A 113 -8.30 1.01 -20.33
N LYS A 114 -7.38 0.72 -21.26
CA LYS A 114 -6.90 -0.65 -21.49
C LYS A 114 -5.76 -1.04 -20.55
N ARG A 115 -5.12 -0.04 -19.92
CA ARG A 115 -3.97 -0.25 -19.05
C ARG A 115 -4.17 0.22 -17.62
N VAL A 116 -5.22 1.01 -17.36
CA VAL A 116 -5.67 1.38 -16.02
C VAL A 116 -7.15 1.03 -15.94
N ILE A 117 -7.48 -0.02 -15.20
CA ILE A 117 -8.76 -0.73 -15.33
C ILE A 117 -9.48 -0.74 -13.98
N ASP A 118 -10.65 -0.09 -13.93
CA ASP A 118 -11.57 -0.25 -12.81
C ASP A 118 -12.25 -1.63 -12.86
N THR A 119 -12.30 -2.28 -11.73
CA THR A 119 -12.98 -3.57 -11.58
C THR A 119 -14.24 -3.42 -10.72
N PRO A 120 -15.25 -4.29 -10.88
CA PRO A 120 -16.27 -4.46 -9.87
C PRO A 120 -15.67 -4.89 -8.53
N ILE A 121 -16.40 -4.67 -7.42
CA ILE A 121 -16.00 -5.17 -6.09
C ILE A 121 -16.14 -6.69 -6.08
N THR A 122 -15.05 -7.37 -6.44
CA THR A 122 -14.96 -8.84 -6.58
C THR A 122 -13.52 -9.29 -6.44
N GLU A 123 -12.91 -9.14 -5.29
CA GLU A 123 -11.47 -9.36 -5.10
C GLU A 123 -11.02 -10.74 -5.54
N HIS A 124 -11.80 -11.77 -5.27
CA HIS A 124 -11.54 -13.11 -5.79
C HIS A 124 -11.56 -13.16 -7.33
N GLY A 125 -12.54 -12.46 -7.93
CA GLY A 125 -12.74 -12.44 -9.39
C GLY A 125 -11.62 -11.70 -10.10
N PHE A 126 -11.36 -10.44 -9.73
CA PHE A 126 -10.35 -9.66 -10.43
C PHE A 126 -8.92 -10.16 -10.17
N ALA A 127 -8.62 -10.66 -8.95
CA ALA A 127 -7.33 -11.30 -8.69
C ALA A 127 -7.14 -12.54 -9.56
N GLY A 128 -8.19 -13.37 -9.73
CA GLY A 128 -8.14 -14.53 -10.60
C GLY A 128 -7.95 -14.17 -12.07
N ILE A 129 -8.61 -13.11 -12.55
CA ILE A 129 -8.40 -12.59 -13.93
C ILE A 129 -6.96 -12.14 -14.12
N ALA A 130 -6.40 -11.40 -13.13
CA ALA A 130 -5.03 -10.93 -13.18
C ALA A 130 -4.02 -12.08 -13.17
N VAL A 131 -4.24 -13.10 -12.35
CA VAL A 131 -3.40 -14.32 -12.35
C VAL A 131 -3.44 -15.02 -13.71
N GLY A 132 -4.64 -15.17 -14.31
CA GLY A 132 -4.77 -15.72 -15.66
C GLY A 132 -4.06 -14.87 -16.72
N ALA A 133 -4.12 -13.55 -16.60
CA ALA A 133 -3.41 -12.64 -17.50
C ALA A 133 -1.88 -12.74 -17.35
N ALA A 134 -1.39 -12.92 -16.11
CA ALA A 134 0.02 -13.17 -15.85
C ALA A 134 0.50 -14.49 -16.48
N PHE A 135 -0.30 -15.55 -16.40
CA PHE A 135 -0.02 -16.81 -17.12
C PHE A 135 0.01 -16.62 -18.64
N GLY A 136 -0.74 -15.64 -19.16
CA GLY A 136 -0.76 -15.27 -20.58
C GLY A 136 0.40 -14.34 -21.00
N GLY A 137 1.31 -13.98 -20.09
CA GLY A 137 2.49 -13.17 -20.38
C GLY A 137 2.32 -11.68 -20.13
N LEU A 138 1.24 -11.23 -19.50
CA LEU A 138 1.09 -9.86 -19.03
C LEU A 138 1.70 -9.71 -17.62
N ARG A 139 1.93 -8.45 -17.21
CA ARG A 139 2.48 -8.10 -15.88
C ARG A 139 1.47 -7.22 -15.11
N PRO A 140 0.44 -7.81 -14.51
CA PRO A 140 -0.56 -7.07 -13.78
C PRO A 140 -0.03 -6.53 -12.45
N ILE A 141 -0.41 -5.27 -12.16
CA ILE A 141 -0.36 -4.67 -10.84
C ILE A 141 -1.81 -4.67 -10.33
N VAL A 142 -2.08 -5.47 -9.31
CA VAL A 142 -3.41 -5.60 -8.71
C VAL A 142 -3.46 -4.77 -7.44
N GLU A 143 -4.30 -3.74 -7.43
CA GLU A 143 -4.57 -2.95 -6.24
C GLU A 143 -5.78 -3.50 -5.49
N PHE A 144 -5.59 -3.91 -4.25
CA PHE A 144 -6.68 -4.01 -3.28
C PHE A 144 -6.86 -2.64 -2.64
N MET A 145 -8.07 -2.11 -2.59
CA MET A 145 -8.37 -0.80 -2.00
C MET A 145 -7.77 -0.68 -0.59
N THR A 146 -7.88 -1.75 0.18
CA THR A 146 -7.05 -2.04 1.34
C THR A 146 -6.70 -3.52 1.33
N PHE A 147 -5.51 -3.88 1.77
CA PHE A 147 -5.06 -5.28 1.77
C PHE A 147 -5.90 -6.18 2.69
N ASN A 148 -6.71 -5.59 3.57
CA ASN A 148 -7.70 -6.30 4.37
C ASN A 148 -8.68 -7.12 3.51
N PHE A 149 -9.00 -6.65 2.30
CA PHE A 149 -9.91 -7.34 1.38
C PHE A 149 -9.22 -8.40 0.53
N ALA A 150 -7.89 -8.46 0.53
CA ALA A 150 -7.14 -9.55 -0.08
C ALA A 150 -7.48 -10.92 0.51
N MET A 151 -8.07 -10.96 1.72
CA MET A 151 -8.61 -12.21 2.30
C MET A 151 -9.62 -12.89 1.38
N GLN A 152 -10.42 -12.15 0.63
CA GLN A 152 -11.39 -12.71 -0.31
C GLN A 152 -10.70 -13.35 -1.52
N ALA A 153 -9.50 -12.89 -1.86
CA ALA A 153 -8.68 -13.37 -2.97
C ALA A 153 -7.57 -14.34 -2.55
N ILE A 154 -7.53 -14.79 -1.29
CA ILE A 154 -6.41 -15.53 -0.74
C ILE A 154 -6.10 -16.82 -1.51
N ASP A 155 -7.12 -17.49 -2.04
CA ASP A 155 -6.96 -18.69 -2.86
C ASP A 155 -6.23 -18.38 -4.18
N GLN A 156 -6.59 -17.28 -4.84
CA GLN A 156 -5.94 -16.85 -6.07
C GLN A 156 -4.47 -16.45 -5.84
N ILE A 157 -4.18 -15.85 -4.71
CA ILE A 157 -2.81 -15.46 -4.33
C ILE A 157 -1.98 -16.70 -3.99
N ILE A 158 -2.48 -17.57 -3.10
CA ILE A 158 -1.70 -18.67 -2.51
C ILE A 158 -1.70 -19.90 -3.41
N ASN A 159 -2.85 -20.35 -3.90
CA ASN A 159 -2.94 -21.57 -4.70
C ASN A 159 -2.66 -21.31 -6.18
N SER A 160 -3.25 -20.26 -6.76
CA SER A 160 -3.08 -19.99 -8.18
C SER A 160 -1.75 -19.29 -8.48
N ALA A 161 -1.46 -18.12 -7.89
CA ALA A 161 -0.24 -17.38 -8.21
C ALA A 161 1.02 -18.06 -7.66
N ALA A 162 1.09 -18.31 -6.34
CA ALA A 162 2.32 -18.74 -5.70
C ALA A 162 2.75 -20.18 -6.06
N LYS A 163 1.80 -21.10 -6.28
CA LYS A 163 2.10 -22.54 -6.41
C LYS A 163 2.15 -23.06 -7.85
N THR A 164 1.59 -22.33 -8.83
CA THR A 164 1.48 -22.83 -10.19
C THR A 164 2.83 -23.05 -10.84
N LEU A 165 3.84 -22.24 -10.59
CA LEU A 165 5.19 -22.46 -11.12
C LEU A 165 5.73 -23.83 -10.69
N TYR A 166 5.59 -24.18 -9.40
CA TYR A 166 5.99 -25.48 -8.89
C TYR A 166 5.14 -26.61 -9.48
N MET A 167 3.80 -26.45 -9.49
CA MET A 167 2.87 -27.49 -9.98
C MET A 167 2.98 -27.76 -11.47
N SER A 168 3.41 -26.76 -12.25
CA SER A 168 3.66 -26.91 -13.69
C SER A 168 5.07 -27.42 -14.02
N GLY A 169 5.87 -27.77 -13.02
CA GLY A 169 7.27 -28.18 -13.24
C GLY A 169 8.16 -27.06 -13.79
N GLY A 170 7.90 -25.81 -13.40
CA GLY A 170 8.67 -24.64 -13.82
C GLY A 170 8.24 -24.02 -15.15
N GLN A 171 7.13 -24.47 -15.74
CA GLN A 171 6.71 -24.05 -17.09
C GLN A 171 5.84 -22.79 -17.10
N MET A 172 5.10 -22.53 -16.01
CA MET A 172 4.12 -21.45 -15.94
C MET A 172 4.46 -20.49 -14.79
N GLY A 173 5.13 -19.39 -15.10
CA GLY A 173 5.39 -18.30 -14.17
C GLY A 173 4.17 -17.41 -13.93
N CYS A 174 4.21 -16.58 -12.89
CA CYS A 174 3.16 -15.63 -12.56
C CYS A 174 3.77 -14.28 -12.17
N PRO A 175 4.20 -13.46 -13.13
CA PRO A 175 4.77 -12.13 -12.90
C PRO A 175 3.66 -11.14 -12.52
N ILE A 176 3.31 -11.06 -11.24
CA ILE A 176 2.21 -10.25 -10.73
C ILE A 176 2.59 -9.53 -9.43
N VAL A 177 2.12 -8.30 -9.27
CA VAL A 177 2.21 -7.57 -8.01
C VAL A 177 0.82 -7.42 -7.41
N PHE A 178 0.66 -7.88 -6.18
CA PHE A 178 -0.50 -7.59 -5.36
C PHE A 178 -0.11 -6.49 -4.36
N ARG A 179 -0.75 -5.33 -4.43
CA ARG A 179 -0.43 -4.17 -3.59
C ARG A 179 -1.66 -3.60 -2.88
N GLY A 180 -1.42 -2.85 -1.85
CA GLY A 180 -2.46 -2.11 -1.13
C GLY A 180 -2.06 -1.71 0.28
N ALA A 181 -2.87 -0.85 0.90
CA ALA A 181 -2.69 -0.40 2.28
C ALA A 181 -2.84 -1.57 3.26
N ASN A 182 -1.92 -1.69 4.21
CA ASN A 182 -1.83 -2.78 5.17
C ASN A 182 -1.45 -2.27 6.55
N GLY A 183 -1.90 -2.93 7.59
CA GLY A 183 -1.57 -2.61 8.97
C GLY A 183 -2.46 -1.54 9.59
N ALA A 184 -1.96 -0.87 10.62
CA ALA A 184 -2.68 0.17 11.34
C ALA A 184 -3.09 1.31 10.40
N ALA A 185 -4.34 1.72 10.52
CA ALA A 185 -4.99 2.69 9.64
C ALA A 185 -5.54 3.88 10.44
N ALA A 186 -6.15 4.86 9.73
CA ALA A 186 -6.66 6.08 10.29
C ALA A 186 -8.06 5.92 10.92
N ARG A 187 -8.22 5.06 11.94
CA ARG A 187 -9.46 4.87 12.72
C ARG A 187 -10.64 4.31 11.91
N VAL A 188 -10.39 3.34 11.04
CA VAL A 188 -11.38 2.71 10.16
C VAL A 188 -11.93 1.38 10.70
N GLY A 189 -11.65 1.03 11.94
CA GLY A 189 -12.15 -0.16 12.63
C GLY A 189 -11.32 -1.42 12.36
N ALA A 190 -11.73 -2.53 12.98
CA ALA A 190 -10.96 -3.77 13.03
C ALA A 190 -10.73 -4.39 11.64
N GLN A 191 -11.76 -4.41 10.79
CA GLN A 191 -11.71 -5.02 9.46
C GLN A 191 -10.80 -4.27 8.47
N HIS A 192 -10.37 -3.05 8.78
CA HIS A 192 -9.55 -2.20 7.92
C HIS A 192 -8.19 -1.85 8.57
N SER A 193 -7.77 -2.58 9.61
CA SER A 193 -6.56 -2.25 10.38
C SER A 193 -5.73 -3.49 10.70
N GLN A 194 -5.72 -4.49 9.81
CA GLN A 194 -5.02 -5.75 9.99
C GLN A 194 -3.69 -5.74 9.24
N ASP A 195 -2.70 -6.46 9.75
CA ASP A 195 -1.41 -6.68 9.09
C ASP A 195 -1.31 -8.13 8.60
N TYR A 196 -1.08 -8.29 7.32
CA TYR A 196 -1.01 -9.58 6.64
C TYR A 196 0.40 -10.06 6.33
N ALA A 197 1.43 -9.33 6.76
CA ALA A 197 2.82 -9.71 6.48
C ALA A 197 3.10 -11.16 6.87
N ALA A 198 2.75 -11.56 8.11
CA ALA A 198 2.98 -12.91 8.62
C ALA A 198 2.23 -14.00 7.83
N TRP A 199 1.06 -13.66 7.27
CA TRP A 199 0.26 -14.62 6.49
C TRP A 199 0.92 -14.95 5.15
N PHE A 200 1.44 -13.95 4.47
CA PHE A 200 2.00 -14.14 3.13
C PHE A 200 3.49 -14.52 3.15
N MET A 201 4.25 -14.07 4.16
CA MET A 201 5.67 -14.39 4.24
C MET A 201 5.96 -15.87 4.48
N GLN A 202 5.02 -16.64 5.02
CA GLN A 202 5.16 -18.08 5.21
C GLN A 202 4.87 -18.91 3.95
N VAL A 203 4.37 -18.29 2.87
CA VAL A 203 3.91 -19.01 1.67
C VAL A 203 5.05 -19.15 0.68
N PRO A 204 5.56 -20.38 0.41
CA PRO A 204 6.54 -20.59 -0.64
C PRO A 204 6.02 -20.14 -2.01
N GLY A 205 6.85 -19.45 -2.77
CA GLY A 205 6.50 -18.91 -4.09
C GLY A 205 6.05 -17.45 -4.10
N LEU A 206 5.80 -16.84 -2.93
CA LEU A 206 5.56 -15.40 -2.81
C LEU A 206 6.84 -14.67 -2.41
N LYS A 207 7.00 -13.43 -2.85
CA LYS A 207 7.90 -12.46 -2.24
C LYS A 207 7.06 -11.41 -1.50
N VAL A 208 7.58 -10.87 -0.39
CA VAL A 208 6.86 -9.90 0.44
C VAL A 208 7.75 -8.70 0.71
N ALA A 209 7.33 -7.52 0.27
CA ALA A 209 8.01 -6.25 0.49
C ALA A 209 7.13 -5.29 1.30
N MET A 210 7.74 -4.52 2.21
CA MET A 210 7.07 -3.57 3.10
C MET A 210 7.91 -2.30 3.30
N PRO A 211 7.94 -1.39 2.34
CA PRO A 211 8.76 -0.19 2.41
C PRO A 211 8.27 0.78 3.49
N TYR A 212 9.21 1.59 4.00
CA TYR A 212 8.93 2.76 4.84
C TYR A 212 9.21 4.08 4.12
N ALA A 213 10.40 4.24 3.55
CA ALA A 213 10.79 5.46 2.88
C ALA A 213 10.32 5.50 1.42
N ALA A 214 10.14 6.71 0.86
CA ALA A 214 9.72 6.88 -0.53
C ALA A 214 10.74 6.32 -1.53
N SER A 215 12.04 6.41 -1.24
CA SER A 215 13.09 5.78 -2.05
C SER A 215 12.93 4.26 -2.09
N ASP A 216 12.68 3.64 -0.92
CA ASP A 216 12.48 2.20 -0.82
C ASP A 216 11.20 1.78 -1.55
N ALA A 217 10.13 2.54 -1.38
CA ALA A 217 8.86 2.30 -2.08
C ALA A 217 9.03 2.34 -3.60
N LYS A 218 9.77 3.34 -4.12
CA LYS A 218 10.04 3.46 -5.56
C LYS A 218 10.88 2.30 -6.08
N GLY A 219 12.03 2.08 -5.47
CA GLY A 219 13.00 1.09 -5.98
C GLY A 219 12.49 -0.35 -5.85
N LEU A 220 11.83 -0.69 -4.74
CA LEU A 220 11.25 -2.03 -4.54
C LEU A 220 10.02 -2.28 -5.42
N MET A 221 9.18 -1.26 -5.68
CA MET A 221 8.02 -1.41 -6.58
C MET A 221 8.47 -1.71 -8.00
N LYS A 222 9.48 -1.01 -8.52
CA LYS A 222 10.05 -1.32 -9.85
C LYS A 222 10.58 -2.74 -9.91
N THR A 223 11.33 -3.17 -8.89
CA THR A 223 11.81 -4.55 -8.80
C THR A 223 10.67 -5.56 -8.72
N ALA A 224 9.62 -5.25 -7.95
CA ALA A 224 8.45 -6.12 -7.84
C ALA A 224 7.73 -6.32 -9.19
N ILE A 225 7.58 -5.25 -9.98
CA ILE A 225 6.93 -5.32 -11.30
C ILE A 225 7.78 -6.13 -12.29
N ARG A 226 9.11 -6.05 -12.18
CA ARG A 226 10.05 -6.78 -13.05
C ARG A 226 10.25 -8.24 -12.65
N ASP A 227 9.83 -8.63 -11.45
CA ASP A 227 10.00 -10.00 -10.95
C ASP A 227 9.09 -10.98 -11.72
N ASP A 228 9.62 -12.14 -12.06
CA ASP A 228 8.86 -13.18 -12.74
C ASP A 228 8.02 -14.04 -11.79
N ASN A 229 8.08 -13.76 -10.49
CA ASN A 229 7.31 -14.42 -9.45
C ASN A 229 6.34 -13.45 -8.77
N PRO A 230 5.27 -13.96 -8.14
CA PRO A 230 4.30 -13.11 -7.45
C PRO A 230 4.93 -12.33 -6.29
N VAL A 231 4.67 -11.04 -6.24
CA VAL A 231 5.13 -10.15 -5.16
C VAL A 231 3.94 -9.57 -4.42
N ILE A 232 3.95 -9.72 -3.11
CA ILE A 232 3.05 -9.04 -2.18
C ILE A 232 3.73 -7.75 -1.74
N PHE A 233 3.14 -6.61 -2.08
CA PHE A 233 3.69 -5.29 -1.78
C PHE A 233 2.79 -4.57 -0.79
N LEU A 234 3.14 -4.66 0.50
CA LEU A 234 2.33 -4.16 1.61
C LEU A 234 2.74 -2.72 1.95
N GLU A 235 1.81 -1.82 1.78
CA GLU A 235 1.99 -0.40 2.03
C GLU A 235 1.29 -0.01 3.33
N ASN A 236 1.59 1.16 3.90
CA ASN A 236 0.84 1.65 5.05
C ASN A 236 0.27 3.05 4.75
N GLU A 237 -1.04 3.21 4.93
CA GLU A 237 -1.74 4.45 4.56
C GLU A 237 -1.25 5.67 5.34
N ILE A 238 -0.79 5.48 6.59
CA ILE A 238 -0.33 6.59 7.44
C ILE A 238 1.00 7.17 6.92
N VAL A 239 1.78 6.40 6.17
CA VAL A 239 3.02 6.89 5.58
C VAL A 239 2.86 7.46 4.17
N TYR A 240 1.72 7.26 3.50
CA TYR A 240 1.51 7.72 2.12
C TYR A 240 1.77 9.21 1.89
N GLY A 241 1.43 10.05 2.88
CA GLY A 241 1.66 11.48 2.82
C GLY A 241 3.01 11.94 3.36
N ARG A 242 3.86 11.04 3.85
CA ARG A 242 5.19 11.40 4.35
C ARG A 242 6.16 11.58 3.20
N SER A 243 6.93 12.66 3.25
CA SER A 243 7.93 12.99 2.24
C SER A 243 9.32 12.52 2.65
N PHE A 244 10.06 12.01 1.68
CA PHE A 244 11.44 11.55 1.82
C PHE A 244 12.25 11.96 0.59
N GLU A 245 13.58 12.03 0.76
CA GLU A 245 14.50 12.21 -0.34
C GLU A 245 14.57 10.94 -1.19
N VAL A 246 14.38 11.09 -2.51
CA VAL A 246 14.47 10.01 -3.50
C VAL A 246 15.58 10.36 -4.50
N PRO A 247 16.54 9.47 -4.77
CA PRO A 247 17.62 9.76 -5.70
C PRO A 247 17.11 9.93 -7.12
N LYS A 248 17.62 10.93 -7.83
CA LYS A 248 17.40 11.17 -9.27
C LYS A 248 18.39 10.35 -10.07
N VAL A 249 18.22 9.04 -10.04
CA VAL A 249 19.01 8.10 -10.84
C VAL A 249 18.09 7.48 -11.88
N GLU A 250 18.56 7.43 -13.13
CA GLU A 250 17.88 6.70 -14.18
C GLU A 250 17.79 5.23 -13.79
N ASP A 251 16.60 4.67 -13.92
CA ASP A 251 16.33 3.27 -13.58
C ASP A 251 16.70 2.86 -12.14
N PHE A 252 16.34 3.71 -11.16
CA PHE A 252 16.56 3.41 -9.75
C PHE A 252 15.73 2.21 -9.29
N VAL A 253 16.41 1.10 -8.97
CA VAL A 253 15.82 -0.16 -8.48
C VAL A 253 16.51 -0.61 -7.19
N LEU A 254 15.79 -1.34 -6.34
CA LEU A 254 16.32 -1.91 -5.11
C LEU A 254 15.99 -3.40 -5.05
N PRO A 255 16.94 -4.26 -4.68
CA PRO A 255 16.69 -5.70 -4.60
C PRO A 255 15.77 -6.05 -3.43
N ILE A 256 14.76 -6.88 -3.69
CA ILE A 256 13.98 -7.55 -2.64
C ILE A 256 14.90 -8.57 -1.94
N GLY A 257 14.83 -8.65 -0.61
CA GLY A 257 15.70 -9.52 0.18
C GLY A 257 16.96 -8.84 0.73
N LYS A 258 17.04 -7.50 0.62
CA LYS A 258 18.14 -6.72 1.19
C LYS A 258 17.61 -5.72 2.21
N ALA A 259 18.00 -5.90 3.47
CA ALA A 259 17.78 -4.94 4.53
C ALA A 259 18.67 -3.69 4.32
N ARG A 260 18.35 -2.62 5.03
CA ARG A 260 19.07 -1.37 4.98
C ARG A 260 19.54 -0.96 6.37
N VAL A 261 20.80 -0.65 6.53
CA VAL A 261 21.30 0.05 7.71
C VAL A 261 20.93 1.53 7.56
N VAL A 262 19.94 1.99 8.32
CA VAL A 262 19.47 3.38 8.33
C VAL A 262 20.39 4.26 9.17
N ARG A 263 20.97 3.67 10.22
CA ARG A 263 21.91 4.31 11.13
C ARG A 263 22.89 3.26 11.63
N GLU A 264 24.17 3.57 11.60
CA GLU A 264 25.19 2.76 12.27
C GLU A 264 25.19 3.01 13.79
N GLY A 265 25.50 1.98 14.57
CA GLY A 265 25.57 2.05 16.03
C GLY A 265 26.40 0.90 16.60
N THR A 266 26.81 1.03 17.89
CA THR A 266 27.73 0.10 18.53
C THR A 266 27.20 -0.57 19.80
N ASP A 267 26.13 -0.03 20.42
CA ASP A 267 25.69 -0.48 21.73
C ASP A 267 24.45 -1.38 21.66
N VAL A 268 23.52 -1.08 20.74
CA VAL A 268 22.27 -1.83 20.57
C VAL A 268 21.81 -1.77 19.11
N THR A 269 21.24 -2.86 18.59
CA THR A 269 20.63 -2.90 17.26
C THR A 269 19.11 -2.89 17.37
N LEU A 270 18.46 -1.94 16.69
CA LEU A 270 17.02 -1.82 16.55
C LEU A 270 16.62 -2.24 15.15
N VAL A 271 15.78 -3.28 15.04
CA VAL A 271 15.34 -3.83 13.76
C VAL A 271 13.83 -3.65 13.62
N SER A 272 13.37 -3.13 12.48
CA SER A 272 11.94 -2.98 12.20
C SER A 272 11.66 -2.88 10.69
N TYR A 273 10.42 -2.52 10.35
CA TYR A 273 9.93 -2.40 8.98
C TYR A 273 8.70 -1.49 8.90
N SER A 274 8.36 -1.03 7.72
CA SER A 274 7.15 -0.25 7.44
C SER A 274 6.97 0.91 8.43
N ILE A 275 5.76 1.22 8.84
CA ILE A 275 5.44 2.36 9.73
C ILE A 275 6.23 2.35 11.04
N THR A 276 6.55 1.18 11.58
CA THR A 276 7.29 1.06 12.87
C THR A 276 8.73 1.54 12.77
N MET A 277 9.28 1.67 11.57
CA MET A 277 10.58 2.35 11.36
C MET A 277 10.61 3.75 11.94
N GLY A 278 9.50 4.50 11.79
CA GLY A 278 9.40 5.84 12.39
C GLY A 278 9.51 5.84 13.91
N LEU A 279 9.04 4.78 14.56
CA LEU A 279 9.12 4.65 16.02
C LEU A 279 10.55 4.31 16.48
N ILE A 280 11.21 3.36 15.81
CA ILE A 280 12.57 2.97 16.21
C ILE A 280 13.60 4.06 15.88
N ILE A 281 13.40 4.89 14.86
CA ILE A 281 14.23 6.06 14.59
C ILE A 281 14.12 7.06 15.76
N GLN A 282 12.90 7.34 16.22
CA GLN A 282 12.67 8.21 17.38
C GLN A 282 13.25 7.61 18.68
N ALA A 283 13.14 6.29 18.86
CA ALA A 283 13.76 5.61 19.99
C ALA A 283 15.30 5.73 19.96
N ALA A 284 15.92 5.56 18.78
CA ALA A 284 17.35 5.75 18.60
C ALA A 284 17.80 7.18 18.90
N ASP A 285 16.97 8.19 18.51
CA ASP A 285 17.23 9.59 18.84
C ASP A 285 17.12 9.87 20.36
N ALA A 286 16.23 9.18 21.05
CA ALA A 286 16.12 9.25 22.50
C ALA A 286 17.33 8.62 23.19
N LEU A 287 17.71 7.41 22.78
CA LEU A 287 18.88 6.67 23.29
C LEU A 287 20.18 7.46 23.10
N ALA A 288 20.34 8.15 21.97
CA ALA A 288 21.51 8.98 21.70
C ALA A 288 21.67 10.12 22.72
N LYS A 289 20.59 10.66 23.29
CA LYS A 289 20.64 11.69 24.35
C LYS A 289 21.17 11.14 25.66
N ASP A 290 21.02 9.84 25.88
CA ASP A 290 21.53 9.11 27.04
C ASP A 290 22.93 8.51 26.78
N GLY A 291 23.55 8.84 25.62
CA GLY A 291 24.88 8.39 25.24
C GLY A 291 24.93 6.96 24.69
N ILE A 292 23.78 6.37 24.33
CA ILE A 292 23.69 5.02 23.78
C ILE A 292 23.65 5.11 22.25
N SER A 293 24.61 4.44 21.60
CA SER A 293 24.75 4.38 20.14
C SER A 293 23.92 3.23 19.57
N ALA A 294 22.75 3.55 19.00
CA ALA A 294 21.84 2.55 18.43
C ALA A 294 22.03 2.40 16.92
N GLU A 295 22.31 1.18 16.46
CA GLU A 295 22.18 0.79 15.07
C GLU A 295 20.68 0.65 14.72
N VAL A 296 20.27 1.10 13.55
CA VAL A 296 18.89 1.01 13.08
C VAL A 296 18.84 0.30 11.73
N ILE A 297 18.12 -0.83 11.67
CA ILE A 297 18.00 -1.65 10.47
C ILE A 297 16.54 -1.67 10.01
N ASP A 298 16.31 -1.31 8.74
CA ASP A 298 15.03 -1.49 8.04
C ASP A 298 15.09 -2.79 7.22
N LEU A 299 14.19 -3.73 7.51
CA LEU A 299 14.13 -5.00 6.79
C LEU A 299 13.66 -4.86 5.34
N ARG A 300 12.87 -3.83 5.00
CA ARG A 300 12.31 -3.56 3.66
C ARG A 300 11.50 -4.71 3.07
N SER A 301 11.89 -5.95 3.29
CA SER A 301 11.25 -7.17 2.79
C SER A 301 11.26 -8.28 3.84
N HIS A 302 10.24 -9.12 3.80
CA HIS A 302 10.04 -10.21 4.76
C HIS A 302 10.23 -11.59 4.13
N HIS A 303 10.12 -11.68 2.80
CA HIS A 303 10.38 -12.92 2.08
C HIS A 303 10.91 -12.59 0.67
N PRO A 304 12.16 -12.98 0.32
CA PRO A 304 13.17 -13.51 1.25
C PRO A 304 13.60 -12.47 2.30
N LEU A 305 13.99 -12.93 3.47
CA LEU A 305 14.64 -12.11 4.47
C LEU A 305 16.14 -11.98 4.16
N ASN A 306 16.74 -10.82 4.45
CA ASN A 306 18.17 -10.67 4.37
C ASN A 306 18.82 -11.41 5.56
N THR A 307 19.59 -12.44 5.30
CA THR A 307 20.32 -13.25 6.29
C THR A 307 21.83 -13.11 6.09
#